data_9dec6c63f036ca47b130fb8bb8afd79e
#
_entry.id   9dec6c63f036ca47b130fb8bb8afd79e
#
_cell.length_a   1.000
_cell.length_b   1.000
_cell.length_c   1.000
_cell.angle_alpha   90.00
_cell.angle_beta   90.00
_cell.angle_gamma   90.00
#
_symmetry.space_group_name_H-M   'P 1'
#
loop_
_entity.id
_entity.type
_entity.pdbx_description
1 polymer ?
#
loop_
_entity_poly.entity_id
_entity_poly.type
_entity_poly.pdbx_seq_one_letter_code
_entity_poly.pdbx_strand_id
1 'polypeptide(L)'
;GHGARSNVDDLARFTRDLLSPSVLSGKLAGQARRVWFAGLDGFVPGYGKHRPNDWGLGCEIRSHKAPHWTGRHNSPDTFGHFGQSGTFLWVDPALGAGCVVLTDRDFGSWAKQLWGVFNDSVVRSLTEN
;
A
#
# COMPACT_ATOMS: atom_id res chain seq x y z
N GLY A 1 -9.17 0.06 13.96
CA GLY A 1 -8.32 -0.11 12.80
C GLY A 1 -8.44 -1.46 12.11
N HIS A 2 -9.44 -2.29 12.47
CA HIS A 2 -9.69 -3.58 11.83
C HIS A 2 -11.19 -3.91 11.85
N GLY A 3 -11.58 -5.02 11.19
CA GLY A 3 -12.95 -5.53 11.21
C GLY A 3 -13.76 -5.26 9.94
N ALA A 4 -13.23 -4.53 8.97
CA ALA A 4 -13.85 -4.43 7.67
C ALA A 4 -13.82 -5.80 6.96
N ARG A 5 -14.94 -6.17 6.34
CA ARG A 5 -15.06 -7.37 5.52
C ARG A 5 -15.46 -6.97 4.11
N SER A 6 -14.79 -7.55 3.12
CA SER A 6 -15.03 -7.24 1.72
C SER A 6 -14.66 -8.45 0.85
N ASN A 7 -14.73 -8.25 -0.45
CA ASN A 7 -14.26 -9.17 -1.49
C ASN A 7 -13.31 -8.45 -2.44
N VAL A 8 -12.65 -9.20 -3.31
CA VAL A 8 -11.64 -8.64 -4.23
C VAL A 8 -12.23 -7.65 -5.22
N ASP A 9 -13.47 -7.86 -5.68
CA ASP A 9 -14.10 -6.98 -6.68
C ASP A 9 -14.41 -5.61 -6.10
N ASP A 10 -14.95 -5.56 -4.87
CA ASP A 10 -15.25 -4.30 -4.20
C ASP A 10 -13.98 -3.55 -3.81
N LEU A 11 -12.95 -4.26 -3.35
CA LEU A 11 -11.66 -3.66 -3.06
C LEU A 11 -10.95 -3.18 -4.33
N ALA A 12 -11.11 -3.87 -5.46
CA ALA A 12 -10.61 -3.39 -6.75
C ALA A 12 -11.31 -2.10 -7.20
N ARG A 13 -12.63 -1.98 -6.98
CA ARG A 13 -13.38 -0.73 -7.22
C ARG A 13 -12.89 0.38 -6.31
N PHE A 14 -12.71 0.10 -5.03
CA PHE A 14 -12.15 1.05 -4.08
C PHE A 14 -10.75 1.51 -4.48
N THR A 15 -9.89 0.58 -4.90
CA THR A 15 -8.53 0.88 -5.39
C THR A 15 -8.56 1.79 -6.62
N ARG A 16 -9.50 1.57 -7.55
CA ARG A 16 -9.70 2.47 -8.70
C ARG A 16 -10.15 3.87 -8.28
N ASP A 17 -11.03 3.97 -7.28
CA ASP A 17 -11.44 5.27 -6.74
C ASP A 17 -10.27 5.99 -6.04
N LEU A 18 -9.40 5.28 -5.39
CA LEU A 18 -8.17 5.87 -4.83
C LEU A 18 -7.21 6.39 -5.92
N LEU A 19 -7.15 5.75 -7.08
CA LEU A 19 -6.37 6.22 -8.23
C LEU A 19 -7.00 7.44 -8.90
N SER A 20 -8.29 7.37 -9.16
CA SER A 20 -9.08 8.40 -9.84
C SER A 20 -10.32 8.71 -9.00
N PRO A 21 -10.18 9.58 -7.99
CA PRO A 21 -11.22 9.82 -7.01
C PRO A 21 -12.53 10.33 -7.63
N SER A 22 -13.63 9.64 -7.30
CA SER A 22 -14.99 10.02 -7.65
C SER A 22 -15.88 10.24 -6.41
N VAL A 23 -15.59 9.56 -5.31
CA VAL A 23 -16.31 9.69 -4.04
C VAL A 23 -15.81 10.90 -3.24
N LEU A 24 -14.48 11.08 -3.19
CA LEU A 24 -13.88 12.23 -2.54
C LEU A 24 -13.58 13.34 -3.56
N SER A 25 -13.67 14.59 -3.12
CA SER A 25 -13.13 15.67 -3.95
C SER A 25 -11.62 15.48 -4.18
N GLY A 26 -11.12 15.89 -5.35
CA GLY A 26 -9.69 15.77 -5.67
C GLY A 26 -8.79 16.42 -4.62
N LYS A 27 -9.24 17.54 -4.02
CA LYS A 27 -8.54 18.21 -2.90
C LYS A 27 -8.44 17.31 -1.67
N LEU A 28 -9.53 16.69 -1.26
CA LEU A 28 -9.57 15.82 -0.07
C LEU A 28 -8.77 14.53 -0.31
N ALA A 29 -8.93 13.92 -1.47
CA ALA A 29 -8.14 12.76 -1.86
C ALA A 29 -6.63 13.06 -1.88
N GLY A 30 -6.23 14.20 -2.41
CA GLY A 30 -4.84 14.67 -2.37
C GLY A 30 -4.33 14.87 -0.95
N GLN A 31 -5.15 15.40 -0.04
CA GLN A 31 -4.80 15.52 1.38
C GLN A 31 -4.65 14.15 2.05
N ALA A 32 -5.51 13.19 1.74
CA ALA A 32 -5.49 11.86 2.36
C ALA A 32 -4.18 11.09 2.07
N ARG A 33 -3.58 11.30 0.89
CA ARG A 33 -2.38 10.58 0.44
C ARG A 33 -1.08 11.38 0.45
N ARG A 34 -1.08 12.59 0.98
CA ARG A 34 0.18 13.33 1.23
C ARG A 34 0.74 12.97 2.60
N VAL A 35 2.05 13.13 2.76
CA VAL A 35 2.70 12.95 4.07
C VAL A 35 2.16 13.97 5.07
N TRP A 36 1.65 13.47 6.18
CA TRP A 36 1.28 14.25 7.36
C TRP A 36 2.31 14.01 8.46
N PHE A 37 2.61 15.04 9.22
CA PHE A 37 3.59 14.97 10.31
C PHE A 37 4.96 14.48 9.82
N ALA A 38 5.47 15.14 8.78
CA ALA A 38 6.76 14.81 8.18
C ALA A 38 7.89 14.76 9.21
N GLY A 39 8.81 13.80 9.05
CA GLY A 39 9.96 13.63 9.93
C GLY A 39 9.70 12.74 11.15
N LEU A 40 8.49 12.26 11.37
CA LEU A 40 8.23 11.31 12.45
C LEU A 40 8.82 9.93 12.15
N ASP A 41 9.53 9.39 13.11
CA ASP A 41 9.98 8.00 13.10
C ASP A 41 8.86 7.05 13.49
N GLY A 42 8.92 5.81 13.05
CA GLY A 42 7.95 4.80 13.45
C GLY A 42 8.35 3.39 13.07
N PHE A 43 7.52 2.44 13.45
CA PHE A 43 7.69 1.03 13.14
C PHE A 43 6.63 0.56 12.17
N VAL A 44 7.05 -0.18 11.14
CA VAL A 44 6.16 -0.95 10.30
C VAL A 44 6.22 -2.41 10.79
N PRO A 45 5.10 -3.00 11.23
CA PRO A 45 5.10 -4.35 11.78
C PRO A 45 5.76 -5.35 10.83
N GLY A 46 6.76 -6.09 11.35
CA GLY A 46 7.53 -7.06 10.58
C GLY A 46 8.63 -6.49 9.69
N TYR A 47 8.68 -5.18 9.47
CA TYR A 47 9.66 -4.51 8.58
C TYR A 47 10.59 -3.54 9.31
N GLY A 48 10.37 -3.35 10.61
CA GLY A 48 11.28 -2.61 11.46
C GLY A 48 11.02 -1.11 11.56
N LYS A 49 12.01 -0.40 12.07
CA LYS A 49 11.96 1.05 12.27
C LYS A 49 12.35 1.78 10.99
N HIS A 50 11.55 2.79 10.63
CA HIS A 50 11.82 3.69 9.51
C HIS A 50 11.97 5.14 10.00
N ARG A 51 12.84 5.89 9.34
CA ARG A 51 13.18 7.28 9.65
C ARG A 51 13.33 8.09 8.36
N PRO A 52 12.30 8.86 7.96
CA PRO A 52 10.96 8.96 8.56
C PRO A 52 10.09 7.73 8.26
N ASN A 53 8.98 7.59 8.99
CA ASN A 53 7.91 6.64 8.70
C ASN A 53 6.71 7.39 8.13
N ASP A 54 6.74 7.71 6.85
CA ASP A 54 5.75 8.54 6.19
C ASP A 54 4.37 7.88 6.12
N TRP A 55 3.36 8.66 6.51
CA TRP A 55 1.96 8.29 6.49
C TRP A 55 1.09 9.42 5.96
N GLY A 56 0.05 9.08 5.23
CA GLY A 56 -1.08 9.94 4.92
C GLY A 56 -2.19 9.83 5.97
N LEU A 57 -3.36 10.30 5.65
CA LEU A 57 -4.54 10.10 6.48
C LEU A 57 -5.16 8.73 6.17
N GLY A 58 -4.83 7.75 7.00
CA GLY A 58 -5.35 6.38 6.91
C GLY A 58 -4.54 5.41 6.05
N CYS A 59 -3.56 5.87 5.28
CA CYS A 59 -2.70 5.01 4.46
C CYS A 59 -1.23 5.23 4.78
N GLU A 60 -0.48 4.15 4.79
CA GLU A 60 0.98 4.20 4.78
C GLU A 60 1.46 4.67 3.40
N ILE A 61 2.46 5.56 3.37
CA ILE A 61 3.15 5.97 2.15
C ILE A 61 4.48 5.24 2.11
N ARG A 62 4.77 4.58 0.98
CA ARG A 62 6.01 3.83 0.82
C ARG A 62 7.23 4.70 0.99
N SER A 63 7.28 5.85 0.35
CA SER A 63 8.48 6.69 0.32
C SER A 63 9.72 5.87 -0.06
N HIS A 64 10.80 6.01 0.69
CA HIS A 64 12.05 5.27 0.50
C HIS A 64 12.27 4.19 1.56
N LYS A 65 11.18 3.71 2.21
CA LYS A 65 11.28 2.65 3.22
C LYS A 65 11.84 1.36 2.62
N ALA A 66 12.83 0.79 3.29
CA ALA A 66 13.42 -0.50 2.98
C ALA A 66 13.95 -1.15 4.27
N PRO A 67 13.60 -2.42 4.59
CA PRO A 67 12.64 -3.25 3.84
C PRO A 67 11.20 -2.75 3.96
N HIS A 68 10.34 -3.15 2.99
CA HIS A 68 8.94 -2.75 2.96
C HIS A 68 8.06 -3.88 2.42
N TRP A 69 6.78 -3.85 2.74
CA TRP A 69 5.82 -4.88 2.29
C TRP A 69 5.43 -4.75 0.82
N THR A 70 5.57 -3.57 0.22
CA THR A 70 5.48 -3.40 -1.23
C THR A 70 6.78 -3.84 -1.93
N GLY A 71 6.77 -3.91 -3.25
CA GLY A 71 7.96 -4.25 -4.04
C GLY A 71 8.99 -3.12 -4.10
N ARG A 72 10.20 -3.46 -4.50
CA ARG A 72 11.29 -2.48 -4.75
C ARG A 72 11.01 -1.61 -5.97
N HIS A 73 10.24 -2.13 -6.93
CA HIS A 73 9.86 -1.44 -8.17
C HIS A 73 8.61 -0.57 -8.03
N ASN A 74 7.90 -0.64 -6.89
CA ASN A 74 6.86 0.33 -6.59
C ASN A 74 7.46 1.72 -6.43
N SER A 75 6.76 2.74 -6.92
CA SER A 75 7.21 4.14 -6.80
C SER A 75 7.21 4.62 -5.34
N PRO A 76 7.99 5.65 -5.00
CA PRO A 76 7.92 6.27 -3.67
C PRO A 76 6.52 6.79 -3.30
N ASP A 77 5.71 7.15 -4.30
CA ASP A 77 4.35 7.66 -4.10
C ASP A 77 3.31 6.57 -3.84
N THR A 78 3.72 5.29 -3.88
CA THR A 78 2.85 4.17 -3.54
C THR A 78 2.32 4.32 -2.13
N PHE A 79 1.01 4.18 -1.98
CA PHE A 79 0.35 4.21 -0.68
C PHE A 79 -0.63 3.06 -0.53
N GLY A 80 -0.94 2.71 0.69
CA GLY A 80 -1.86 1.61 0.97
C GLY A 80 -1.81 1.15 2.41
N HIS A 81 -2.23 -0.06 2.63
CA HIS A 81 -2.24 -0.66 3.96
C HIS A 81 -2.22 -2.19 3.86
N PHE A 82 -1.64 -2.84 4.85
CA PHE A 82 -1.77 -4.27 5.04
C PHE A 82 -2.38 -4.60 6.41
N GLY A 83 -2.94 -5.79 6.55
CA GLY A 83 -3.60 -6.22 7.76
C GLY A 83 -3.01 -7.50 8.35
N GLN A 84 -3.29 -7.70 9.64
CA GLN A 84 -2.92 -8.92 10.36
C GLN A 84 -3.52 -10.18 9.71
N SER A 85 -4.65 -10.06 9.02
CA SER A 85 -5.27 -11.14 8.23
C SER A 85 -4.46 -11.59 6.99
N GLY A 86 -3.27 -11.07 6.78
CA GLY A 86 -2.41 -11.44 5.66
C GLY A 86 -2.88 -10.84 4.32
N THR A 87 -3.62 -9.76 4.37
CA THR A 87 -4.18 -9.07 3.22
C THR A 87 -3.54 -7.71 3.05
N PHE A 88 -3.49 -7.20 1.82
CA PHE A 88 -3.06 -5.84 1.56
C PHE A 88 -3.74 -5.26 0.32
N LEU A 89 -3.74 -3.95 0.25
CA LEU A 89 -3.94 -3.21 -0.99
C LEU A 89 -2.90 -2.09 -1.08
N TRP A 90 -2.46 -1.80 -2.30
CA TRP A 90 -1.67 -0.62 -2.59
C TRP A 90 -2.12 0.04 -3.89
N VAL A 91 -1.87 1.31 -3.97
CA VAL A 91 -2.07 2.16 -5.15
C VAL A 91 -0.76 2.85 -5.46
N ASP A 92 -0.34 2.79 -6.71
CA ASP A 92 0.86 3.46 -7.22
C ASP A 92 0.45 4.47 -8.29
N PRO A 93 0.36 5.76 -7.95
CA PRO A 93 -0.06 6.79 -8.88
C PRO A 93 0.88 6.98 -10.07
N ALA A 94 2.17 6.75 -9.89
CA ALA A 94 3.16 6.87 -10.96
C ALA A 94 3.01 5.77 -12.01
N LEU A 95 2.58 4.58 -11.59
CA LEU A 95 2.27 3.46 -12.48
C LEU A 95 0.84 3.52 -13.03
N GLY A 96 -0.03 4.36 -12.43
CA GLY A 96 -1.46 4.33 -12.73
C GLY A 96 -2.14 3.01 -12.40
N ALA A 97 -1.63 2.29 -11.41
CA ALA A 97 -2.04 0.93 -11.07
C ALA A 97 -2.25 0.74 -9.57
N GLY A 98 -2.94 -0.34 -9.24
CA GLY A 98 -3.09 -0.79 -7.87
C GLY A 98 -3.22 -2.31 -7.79
N CYS A 99 -2.99 -2.83 -6.61
CA CYS A 99 -3.05 -4.27 -6.35
C CYS A 99 -3.82 -4.54 -5.07
N VAL A 100 -4.66 -5.55 -5.11
CA VAL A 100 -5.41 -6.08 -3.97
C VAL A 100 -5.07 -7.54 -3.81
N VAL A 101 -4.68 -7.92 -2.61
CA VAL A 101 -4.40 -9.33 -2.26
C VAL A 101 -5.18 -9.71 -1.02
N LEU A 102 -5.99 -10.75 -1.15
CA LEU A 102 -6.70 -11.39 -0.07
C LEU A 102 -6.14 -12.79 0.13
N THR A 103 -5.88 -13.17 1.37
CA THR A 103 -5.42 -14.51 1.71
C THR A 103 -6.23 -15.07 2.88
N ASP A 104 -6.12 -16.36 3.11
CA ASP A 104 -6.69 -17.08 4.24
C ASP A 104 -5.65 -17.38 5.34
N ARG A 105 -4.50 -16.70 5.28
CA ARG A 105 -3.37 -16.93 6.18
C ARG A 105 -2.92 -15.61 6.82
N ASP A 106 -2.91 -15.59 8.15
CA ASP A 106 -2.46 -14.42 8.91
C ASP A 106 -1.05 -13.96 8.53
N PHE A 107 -0.85 -12.65 8.62
CA PHE A 107 0.46 -12.03 8.40
C PHE A 107 1.53 -12.65 9.29
N GLY A 108 2.69 -12.96 8.71
CA GLY A 108 3.79 -13.57 9.42
C GLY A 108 5.07 -13.63 8.56
N SER A 109 5.97 -14.55 8.90
CA SER A 109 7.25 -14.71 8.20
C SER A 109 7.09 -14.99 6.71
N TRP A 110 6.08 -15.75 6.32
CA TRP A 110 5.78 -16.04 4.91
C TRP A 110 5.49 -14.76 4.10
N ALA A 111 4.68 -13.85 4.66
CA ALA A 111 4.34 -12.59 4.01
C ALA A 111 5.58 -11.70 3.83
N LYS A 112 6.42 -11.61 4.87
CA LYS A 112 7.68 -10.86 4.81
C LYS A 112 8.63 -11.37 3.72
N GLN A 113 8.63 -12.68 3.47
CA GLN A 113 9.47 -13.30 2.45
C GLN A 113 8.91 -13.14 1.04
N LEU A 114 7.59 -13.18 0.89
CA LEU A 114 6.94 -13.31 -0.42
C LEU A 114 6.37 -12.00 -0.96
N TRP A 115 5.86 -11.11 -0.12
CA TRP A 115 5.13 -9.93 -0.62
C TRP A 115 5.98 -8.99 -1.46
N GLY A 116 7.21 -8.71 -1.05
CA GLY A 116 8.11 -7.87 -1.85
C GLY A 116 8.39 -8.44 -3.23
N VAL A 117 8.68 -9.75 -3.30
CA VAL A 117 8.95 -10.46 -4.56
C VAL A 117 7.70 -10.53 -5.44
N PHE A 118 6.55 -10.84 -4.83
CA PHE A 118 5.27 -10.86 -5.54
C PHE A 118 4.95 -9.48 -6.13
N ASN A 119 5.05 -8.42 -5.35
CA ASN A 119 4.78 -7.06 -5.82
C ASN A 119 5.77 -6.61 -6.90
N ASP A 120 7.04 -6.98 -6.80
CA ASP A 120 8.02 -6.75 -7.88
C ASP A 120 7.62 -7.45 -9.19
N SER A 121 7.05 -8.65 -9.10
CA SER A 121 6.56 -9.38 -10.29
C SER A 121 5.32 -8.69 -10.88
N VAL A 122 4.39 -8.22 -10.04
CA VAL A 122 3.22 -7.47 -10.49
C VAL A 122 3.65 -6.19 -11.22
N VAL A 123 4.54 -5.40 -10.62
CA VAL A 123 5.01 -4.14 -11.24
C VAL A 123 5.70 -4.41 -12.58
N ARG A 124 6.58 -5.41 -12.65
CA ARG A 124 7.22 -5.78 -13.92
C ARG A 124 6.23 -6.18 -15.00
N SER A 125 5.22 -6.98 -14.67
CA SER A 125 4.19 -7.36 -15.64
C SER A 125 3.39 -6.19 -16.20
N LEU A 126 3.32 -5.07 -15.49
CA LEU A 126 2.65 -3.86 -15.93
C LEU A 126 3.55 -2.92 -16.77
N THR A 127 4.87 -3.05 -16.63
CA THR A 127 5.84 -2.13 -17.25
C THR A 127 6.59 -2.73 -18.42
N GLU A 128 6.59 -4.04 -18.60
CA GLU A 128 7.31 -4.76 -19.65
C GLU A 128 6.44 -5.11 -20.87
N ASN A 129 5.20 -4.57 -20.96
CA ASN A 129 4.28 -4.76 -22.09
C ASN A 129 4.32 -3.59 -23.08
#